data_1d65d48aa86163dd0a012345d68b60cf
#
_entry.id   1d65d48aa86163dd0a012345d68b60cf
#
_cell.length_a   1.000
_cell.length_b   1.000
_cell.length_c   1.000
_cell.angle_alpha   90.00
_cell.angle_beta   90.00
_cell.angle_gamma   90.00
#
_symmetry.space_group_name_H-M   'P 1'
#
loop_
_entity.id
_entity.type
_entity.pdbx_description
1 polymer ?
#
loop_
_entity_poly.entity_id
_entity_poly.type
_entity_poly.pdbx_seq_one_letter_code
_entity_poly.pdbx_strand_id
1 'polypeptide(L)'
;MTAVLEPQILILCPLAEEWSILMSRFELSHRLERVRDLKIEAAYVPDWRTLLAPGGHGKTQFGVQAQYLIGLYPSVELVICAGAAGSRSPELSIGDVVIGTETVENDYRLLFATRPLPRFLAMDRRLKPCAAQRNVSAASALRSM
;
A
#
# COMPACT_ATOMS: atom_id res chain seq x y z
N MET A 1 -24.89 -3.86 19.68
CA MET A 1 -24.73 -4.23 18.26
C MET A 1 -23.45 -3.56 17.77
N THR A 2 -22.41 -4.32 17.52
CA THR A 2 -21.17 -3.81 16.90
C THR A 2 -21.51 -3.46 15.45
N ALA A 3 -21.31 -2.20 15.05
CA ALA A 3 -21.52 -1.78 13.67
C ALA A 3 -20.63 -2.67 12.77
N VAL A 4 -21.20 -3.22 11.73
CA VAL A 4 -20.45 -3.97 10.73
C VAL A 4 -19.55 -2.97 10.02
N LEU A 5 -18.22 -3.18 10.10
CA LEU A 5 -17.27 -2.34 9.39
C LEU A 5 -17.31 -2.70 7.89
N GLU A 6 -17.46 -1.68 7.06
CA GLU A 6 -17.47 -1.79 5.61
C GLU A 6 -16.37 -0.92 4.97
N PRO A 7 -15.10 -1.26 5.17
CA PRO A 7 -14.01 -0.50 4.56
C PRO A 7 -14.05 -0.66 3.03
N GLN A 8 -13.82 0.43 2.32
CA GLN A 8 -13.63 0.42 0.87
C GLN A 8 -12.15 0.45 0.48
N ILE A 9 -11.32 0.99 1.36
CA ILE A 9 -9.87 1.11 1.15
C ILE A 9 -9.17 0.32 2.26
N LEU A 10 -8.16 -0.44 1.86
CA LEU A 10 -7.23 -1.12 2.76
C LEU A 10 -5.84 -0.55 2.53
N ILE A 11 -5.25 0.07 3.56
CA ILE A 11 -3.87 0.54 3.54
C ILE A 11 -3.02 -0.41 4.39
N LEU A 12 -1.97 -0.96 3.80
CA LEU A 12 -1.05 -1.88 4.43
C LEU A 12 0.36 -1.28 4.47
N CYS A 13 0.96 -1.23 5.66
CA CYS A 13 2.36 -0.83 5.84
C CYS A 13 3.24 -2.07 5.99
N PRO A 14 4.27 -2.26 5.15
CA PRO A 14 5.15 -3.44 5.22
C PRO A 14 5.94 -3.54 6.51
N LEU A 15 6.43 -2.42 7.05
CA LEU A 15 7.29 -2.39 8.23
C LEU A 15 6.53 -1.88 9.47
N ALA A 16 6.94 -2.36 10.64
CA ALA A 16 6.36 -1.95 11.91
C ALA A 16 6.59 -0.45 12.21
N GLU A 17 7.75 0.07 11.82
CA GLU A 17 8.11 1.48 11.98
C GLU A 17 7.22 2.37 11.10
N GLU A 18 7.00 1.98 9.85
CA GLU A 18 6.10 2.68 8.93
C GLU A 18 4.66 2.69 9.47
N TRP A 19 4.21 1.55 9.97
CA TRP A 19 2.91 1.41 10.63
C TRP A 19 2.77 2.34 11.83
N SER A 20 3.76 2.36 12.72
CA SER A 20 3.76 3.21 13.91
C SER A 20 3.68 4.70 13.56
N ILE A 21 4.46 5.14 12.56
CA ILE A 21 4.47 6.52 12.08
C ILE A 21 3.12 6.87 11.44
N LEU A 22 2.59 6.00 10.59
CA LEU A 22 1.30 6.21 9.94
C LEU A 22 0.19 6.38 10.99
N MET A 23 0.14 5.46 11.96
CA MET A 23 -0.87 5.50 13.04
C MET A 23 -0.79 6.78 13.84
N SER A 24 0.41 7.20 14.27
CA SER A 24 0.59 8.45 15.02
C SER A 24 0.09 9.67 14.26
N ARG A 25 0.25 9.71 12.95
CA ARG A 25 -0.23 10.82 12.11
C ARG A 25 -1.74 10.81 11.94
N PHE A 26 -2.33 9.65 11.74
CA PHE A 26 -3.78 9.53 11.63
C PHE A 26 -4.50 9.85 12.93
N GLU A 27 -3.98 9.42 14.08
CA GLU A 27 -4.53 9.73 15.41
C GLU A 27 -4.58 11.24 15.70
N LEU A 28 -3.65 12.03 15.14
CA LEU A 28 -3.65 13.49 15.29
C LEU A 28 -4.71 14.20 14.42
N SER A 29 -5.14 13.58 13.34
CA SER A 29 -5.91 14.24 12.28
C SER A 29 -7.31 13.67 12.07
N HIS A 30 -7.56 12.45 12.51
CA HIS A 30 -8.77 11.71 12.20
C HIS A 30 -9.27 10.92 13.41
N ARG A 31 -10.57 10.64 13.39
CA ARG A 31 -11.15 9.66 14.32
C ARG A 31 -10.71 8.27 13.90
N LEU A 32 -10.05 7.55 14.83
CA LEU A 32 -9.64 6.16 14.64
C LEU A 32 -10.44 5.24 15.56
N GLU A 33 -10.88 4.12 15.02
CA GLU A 33 -11.51 3.04 15.77
C GLU A 33 -10.62 1.81 15.70
N ARG A 34 -10.05 1.39 16.87
CA ARG A 34 -9.27 0.14 16.95
C ARG A 34 -10.17 -1.04 16.66
N VAL A 35 -9.81 -1.84 15.66
CA VAL A 35 -10.55 -3.04 15.31
C VAL A 35 -10.14 -4.16 16.23
N ARG A 36 -11.10 -4.72 16.95
CA ARG A 36 -10.90 -5.85 17.87
C ARG A 36 -11.18 -7.16 17.15
N ASP A 37 -10.77 -8.26 17.79
CA ASP A 37 -11.03 -9.63 17.30
C ASP A 37 -10.34 -10.01 15.98
N LEU A 38 -9.35 -9.23 15.55
CA LEU A 38 -8.45 -9.61 14.46
C LEU A 38 -7.18 -10.28 15.00
N LYS A 39 -6.59 -11.16 14.19
CA LYS A 39 -5.29 -11.78 14.49
C LYS A 39 -4.12 -10.82 14.29
N ILE A 40 -4.36 -9.69 13.67
CA ILE A 40 -3.39 -8.62 13.44
C ILE A 40 -3.96 -7.29 13.95
N GLU A 41 -3.08 -6.39 14.34
CA GLU A 41 -3.49 -5.04 14.71
C GLU A 41 -4.12 -4.34 13.51
N ALA A 42 -5.24 -3.64 13.73
CA ALA A 42 -5.87 -2.85 12.69
C ALA A 42 -6.64 -1.66 13.28
N ALA A 43 -6.77 -0.62 12.50
CA ALA A 43 -7.55 0.55 12.84
C ALA A 43 -8.44 0.97 11.66
N TYR A 44 -9.63 1.45 11.96
CA TYR A 44 -10.59 1.91 10.98
C TYR A 44 -10.76 3.42 11.06
N VAL A 45 -10.74 4.09 9.92
CA VAL A 45 -11.00 5.51 9.74
C VAL A 45 -12.39 5.67 9.13
N PRO A 46 -13.44 5.97 9.93
CA PRO A 46 -14.81 5.98 9.44
C PRO A 46 -15.04 6.98 8.31
N ASP A 47 -14.51 8.19 8.45
CA ASP A 47 -14.70 9.29 7.50
C ASP A 47 -14.18 8.95 6.08
N TRP A 48 -13.23 8.06 5.98
CA TRP A 48 -12.63 7.63 4.73
C TRP A 48 -12.97 6.20 4.34
N ARG A 49 -13.75 5.52 5.15
CA ARG A 49 -14.04 4.09 4.99
C ARG A 49 -12.78 3.27 4.74
N THR A 50 -11.72 3.59 5.50
CA THR A 50 -10.38 3.06 5.29
C THR A 50 -9.96 2.19 6.46
N LEU A 51 -9.56 0.95 6.18
CA LEU A 51 -8.91 0.06 7.13
C LEU A 51 -7.39 0.19 6.99
N LEU A 52 -6.73 0.41 8.11
CA LEU A 52 -5.27 0.51 8.22
C LEU A 52 -4.76 -0.73 8.95
N ALA A 53 -3.70 -1.37 8.44
CA ALA A 53 -3.09 -2.52 9.12
C ALA A 53 -1.60 -2.68 8.73
N PRO A 54 -0.78 -3.37 9.56
CA PRO A 54 0.53 -3.79 9.14
C PRO A 54 0.43 -4.84 8.03
N GLY A 55 1.22 -4.71 6.99
CA GLY A 55 1.27 -5.65 5.86
C GLY A 55 2.23 -6.80 6.08
N GLY A 56 3.20 -6.63 6.97
CA GLY A 56 4.26 -7.61 7.21
C GLY A 56 5.40 -7.54 6.20
N HIS A 57 6.56 -8.02 6.65
CA HIS A 57 7.81 -7.92 5.89
C HIS A 57 7.88 -8.97 4.78
N GLY A 58 8.22 -8.50 3.58
CA GLY A 58 8.42 -9.36 2.41
C GLY A 58 7.11 -9.77 1.70
N LYS A 59 7.23 -10.21 0.46
CA LYS A 59 6.10 -10.51 -0.43
C LYS A 59 5.12 -11.55 0.14
N THR A 60 5.66 -12.60 0.75
CA THR A 60 4.83 -13.70 1.26
C THR A 60 3.97 -13.26 2.43
N GLN A 61 4.56 -12.66 3.46
CA GLN A 61 3.82 -12.21 4.63
C GLN A 61 2.81 -11.13 4.26
N PHE A 62 3.23 -10.16 3.44
CA PHE A 62 2.35 -9.11 2.95
C PHE A 62 1.15 -9.68 2.18
N GLY A 63 1.38 -10.63 1.27
CA GLY A 63 0.31 -11.28 0.51
C GLY A 63 -0.68 -12.05 1.40
N VAL A 64 -0.18 -12.78 2.40
CA VAL A 64 -1.04 -13.53 3.34
C VAL A 64 -1.89 -12.57 4.18
N GLN A 65 -1.32 -11.50 4.70
CA GLN A 65 -2.06 -10.53 5.51
C GLN A 65 -3.07 -9.73 4.67
N ALA A 66 -2.70 -9.32 3.46
CA ALA A 66 -3.62 -8.68 2.54
C ALA A 66 -4.82 -9.59 2.22
N GLN A 67 -4.56 -10.85 1.86
CA GLN A 67 -5.62 -11.82 1.55
C GLN A 67 -6.52 -12.12 2.75
N TYR A 68 -5.96 -12.20 3.95
CA TYR A 68 -6.71 -12.39 5.18
C TYR A 68 -7.72 -11.24 5.40
N LEU A 69 -7.27 -9.99 5.26
CA LEU A 69 -8.15 -8.82 5.45
C LEU A 69 -9.19 -8.66 4.34
N ILE A 70 -8.81 -8.89 3.08
CA ILE A 70 -9.75 -8.87 1.94
C ILE A 70 -10.83 -9.95 2.13
N GLY A 71 -10.46 -11.12 2.63
CA GLY A 71 -11.41 -12.19 2.92
C GLY A 71 -12.40 -11.86 4.04
N LEU A 72 -11.98 -11.07 5.03
CA LEU A 72 -12.85 -10.61 6.11
C LEU A 72 -13.73 -9.41 5.72
N TYR A 73 -13.24 -8.56 4.83
CA TYR A 73 -13.90 -7.32 4.41
C TYR A 73 -14.11 -7.30 2.89
N PRO A 74 -15.10 -8.01 2.38
CA PRO A 74 -15.35 -8.09 0.93
C PRO A 74 -15.80 -6.75 0.32
N SER A 75 -16.08 -5.75 1.13
CA SER A 75 -16.34 -4.36 0.69
C SER A 75 -15.09 -3.60 0.25
N VAL A 76 -13.88 -4.16 0.47
CA VAL A 76 -12.63 -3.53 0.04
C VAL A 76 -12.53 -3.55 -1.49
N GLU A 77 -12.43 -2.35 -2.06
CA GLU A 77 -12.29 -2.13 -3.50
C GLU A 77 -10.87 -1.74 -3.91
N LEU A 78 -10.10 -1.16 -2.97
CA LEU A 78 -8.76 -0.67 -3.23
C LEU A 78 -7.80 -1.12 -2.13
N VAL A 79 -6.67 -1.70 -2.52
CA VAL A 79 -5.57 -2.04 -1.62
C VAL A 79 -4.36 -1.16 -1.92
N ILE A 80 -3.84 -0.49 -0.92
CA ILE A 80 -2.67 0.38 -1.02
C ILE A 80 -1.54 -0.19 -0.17
N CYS A 81 -0.40 -0.46 -0.78
CA CYS A 81 0.85 -0.68 -0.07
C CYS A 81 1.51 0.67 0.18
N ALA A 82 1.55 1.10 1.44
CA ALA A 82 2.11 2.39 1.85
C ALA A 82 3.37 2.18 2.68
N GLY A 83 4.50 2.70 2.22
CA GLY A 83 5.77 2.57 2.92
C GLY A 83 6.85 3.50 2.35
N ALA A 84 7.99 3.52 2.99
CA ALA A 84 9.15 4.27 2.54
C ALA A 84 9.84 3.56 1.38
N ALA A 85 10.37 4.34 0.44
CA ALA A 85 11.12 3.82 -0.70
C ALA A 85 12.37 4.67 -0.95
N GLY A 86 13.47 4.02 -1.31
CA GLY A 86 14.68 4.71 -1.77
C GLY A 86 14.48 5.20 -3.21
N SER A 87 14.82 6.46 -3.47
CA SER A 87 14.82 7.01 -4.82
C SER A 87 16.11 6.66 -5.56
N ARG A 88 15.97 6.33 -6.84
CA ARG A 88 17.08 6.23 -7.81
C ARG A 88 17.06 7.38 -8.83
N SER A 89 16.05 8.25 -8.76
CA SER A 89 15.95 9.41 -9.62
C SER A 89 16.53 10.64 -8.92
N PRO A 90 17.41 11.43 -9.57
CA PRO A 90 17.92 12.68 -9.03
C PRO A 90 16.83 13.77 -8.96
N GLU A 91 15.69 13.57 -9.59
CA GLU A 91 14.56 14.51 -9.58
C GLU A 91 13.71 14.42 -8.33
N LEU A 92 13.88 13.34 -7.54
CA LEU A 92 13.13 13.11 -6.30
C LEU A 92 13.91 13.57 -5.08
N SER A 93 13.21 14.26 -4.21
CA SER A 93 13.70 14.73 -2.90
C SER A 93 13.08 13.92 -1.76
N ILE A 94 13.71 13.96 -0.59
CA ILE A 94 13.12 13.37 0.63
C ILE A 94 11.81 14.10 0.94
N GLY A 95 10.75 13.31 1.14
CA GLY A 95 9.39 13.80 1.40
C GLY A 95 8.49 13.79 0.16
N ASP A 96 9.04 13.53 -1.03
CA ASP A 96 8.21 13.34 -2.22
C ASP A 96 7.41 12.03 -2.12
N VAL A 97 6.17 12.07 -2.59
CA VAL A 97 5.28 10.90 -2.64
C VAL A 97 5.26 10.36 -4.06
N VAL A 98 5.58 9.06 -4.20
CA VAL A 98 5.55 8.37 -5.48
C VAL A 98 4.41 7.38 -5.50
N ILE A 99 3.55 7.47 -6.50
CA ILE A 99 2.49 6.49 -6.74
C ILE A 99 2.91 5.61 -7.91
N GLY A 100 3.10 4.33 -7.63
CA GLY A 100 3.45 3.33 -8.65
C GLY A 100 2.26 3.05 -9.57
N THR A 101 2.46 3.17 -10.87
CA THR A 101 1.47 2.79 -11.89
C THR A 101 1.64 1.36 -12.39
N GLU A 102 2.81 0.79 -12.16
CA GLU A 102 3.15 -0.58 -12.50
C GLU A 102 4.11 -1.15 -11.46
N THR A 103 3.96 -2.41 -11.12
CA THR A 103 4.94 -3.16 -10.32
C THR A 103 5.57 -4.26 -11.16
N VAL A 104 6.87 -4.49 -10.96
CA VAL A 104 7.65 -5.50 -11.68
C VAL A 104 8.32 -6.40 -10.67
N GLU A 105 8.15 -7.70 -10.81
CA GLU A 105 8.82 -8.69 -9.96
C GLU A 105 10.25 -8.93 -10.48
N ASN A 106 11.18 -8.09 -10.04
CA ASN A 106 12.54 -8.08 -10.57
C ASN A 106 13.37 -9.32 -10.15
N ASP A 107 13.18 -9.82 -8.95
CA ASP A 107 13.86 -11.02 -8.43
C ASP A 107 13.42 -12.33 -9.11
N TYR A 108 12.35 -12.30 -9.90
CA TYR A 108 11.96 -13.42 -10.77
C TYR A 108 13.08 -13.83 -11.74
N ARG A 109 13.94 -12.90 -12.16
CA ARG A 109 15.13 -13.19 -12.97
C ARG A 109 16.16 -14.09 -12.29
N LEU A 110 16.25 -14.04 -10.97
CA LEU A 110 17.15 -14.90 -10.21
C LEU A 110 16.74 -16.38 -10.30
N LEU A 111 15.45 -16.63 -10.48
CA LEU A 111 14.90 -17.98 -10.57
C LEU A 111 14.72 -18.43 -12.03
N PHE A 112 14.41 -17.50 -12.94
CA PHE A 112 14.04 -17.79 -14.32
C PHE A 112 14.65 -16.78 -15.29
N ALA A 113 15.96 -16.90 -15.53
CA ALA A 113 16.74 -15.92 -16.31
C ALA A 113 16.20 -15.65 -17.74
N THR A 114 15.57 -16.66 -18.36
CA THR A 114 15.07 -16.57 -19.75
C THR A 114 13.59 -16.20 -19.86
N ARG A 115 12.86 -16.13 -18.75
CA ARG A 115 11.44 -15.79 -18.76
C ARG A 115 11.21 -14.27 -18.65
N PRO A 116 10.17 -13.74 -19.30
CA PRO A 116 9.82 -12.34 -19.11
C PRO A 116 9.45 -12.07 -17.65
N LEU A 117 9.77 -10.87 -17.16
CA LEU A 117 9.43 -10.46 -15.81
C LEU A 117 7.91 -10.30 -15.69
N PRO A 118 7.29 -10.85 -14.63
CA PRO A 118 5.90 -10.56 -14.33
C PRO A 118 5.71 -9.05 -14.07
N ARG A 119 4.70 -8.49 -14.71
CA ARG A 119 4.31 -7.09 -14.60
C ARG A 119 2.86 -6.99 -14.20
N PHE A 120 2.58 -6.12 -13.25
CA PHE A 120 1.25 -5.90 -12.72
C PHE A 120 0.93 -4.42 -12.78
N LEU A 121 -0.09 -4.06 -13.53
CA LEU A 121 -0.57 -2.68 -13.57
C LEU A 121 -1.26 -2.36 -12.24
N ALA A 122 -0.94 -1.20 -11.68
CA ALA A 122 -1.70 -0.66 -10.57
C ALA A 122 -3.08 -0.27 -11.12
N MET A 123 -4.08 -1.02 -10.77
CA MET A 123 -5.44 -0.87 -11.29
C MET A 123 -6.24 0.09 -10.42
N ASP A 124 -6.19 1.40 -10.69
CA ASP A 124 -7.40 2.17 -10.53
C ASP A 124 -7.46 3.35 -11.52
N ARG A 125 -8.38 3.26 -12.47
CA ARG A 125 -8.75 4.38 -13.36
C ARG A 125 -9.38 5.56 -12.58
N ARG A 126 -9.68 5.40 -11.29
CA ARG A 126 -10.26 6.41 -10.40
C ARG A 126 -9.20 7.29 -9.73
N LEU A 127 -7.96 6.83 -9.66
CA LEU A 127 -6.84 7.64 -9.20
C LEU A 127 -6.48 8.66 -10.30
N LYS A 128 -7.29 9.71 -10.42
CA LYS A 128 -6.89 10.87 -11.22
C LYS A 128 -5.67 11.49 -10.52
N PRO A 129 -4.58 11.80 -11.25
CA PRO A 129 -3.46 12.53 -10.68
C PRO A 129 -3.98 13.80 -10.01
N CYS A 130 -3.71 13.96 -8.72
CA CYS A 130 -3.97 15.22 -8.06
C CYS A 130 -3.03 16.26 -8.68
N ALA A 131 -3.56 17.38 -9.16
CA ALA A 131 -2.81 18.41 -9.86
C ALA A 131 -1.68 19.09 -9.03
N ALA A 132 -1.58 18.76 -7.74
CA ALA A 132 -0.54 19.24 -6.83
C ALA A 132 0.64 18.28 -6.64
N GLN A 133 0.58 17.06 -7.18
CA GLN A 133 1.68 16.09 -7.09
C GLN A 133 2.48 16.16 -8.39
N ARG A 134 3.78 16.45 -8.26
CA ARG A 134 4.69 16.34 -9.40
C ARG A 134 4.65 14.88 -9.88
N ASN A 135 4.15 14.69 -11.10
CA ASN A 135 4.16 13.38 -11.73
C ASN A 135 5.60 12.99 -12.06
N VAL A 136 6.26 12.30 -11.16
CA VAL A 136 7.46 11.57 -11.51
C VAL A 136 7.00 10.24 -12.12
N SER A 137 7.06 10.16 -13.42
CA SER A 137 6.80 8.92 -14.16
C SER A 137 7.81 7.86 -13.73
N ALA A 138 7.38 6.89 -12.95
CA ALA A 138 8.21 5.75 -12.51
C ALA A 138 8.74 4.91 -13.70
N ALA A 139 8.25 5.16 -14.90
CA ALA A 139 8.60 4.41 -16.11
C ALA A 139 10.03 4.68 -16.61
N SER A 140 10.67 5.80 -16.27
CA SER A 140 12.02 6.14 -16.75
C SER A 140 13.13 5.55 -15.90
N ALA A 141 12.89 5.25 -14.62
CA ALA A 141 13.93 4.77 -13.70
C ALA A 141 14.31 3.29 -13.89
N LEU A 142 13.50 2.52 -14.60
CA LEU A 142 13.72 1.06 -14.78
C LEU A 142 14.31 0.68 -16.16
N ARG A 143 14.56 1.62 -17.06
CA ARG A 143 15.07 1.34 -18.42
C ARG A 143 16.59 1.31 -18.55
N SER A 144 17.35 1.63 -17.51
CA SER A 144 18.82 1.74 -17.55
C SER A 144 19.55 0.66 -16.74
N MET A 145 19.01 -0.57 -16.72
CA MET A 145 19.70 -1.75 -16.20
C MET A 145 19.68 -2.88 -17.23
#